data_ee7e0830c1c85bc09be4ab3c11fd3107
#
_entry.id   ee7e0830c1c85bc09be4ab3c11fd3107
#
_cell.length_a   1.000
_cell.length_b   1.000
_cell.length_c   1.000
_cell.angle_alpha   90.00
_cell.angle_beta   90.00
_cell.angle_gamma   90.00
#
_symmetry.space_group_name_H-M   'P 1'
#
loop_
_entity.id
_entity.type
_entity.pdbx_description
1 polymer ?
#
loop_
_entity_poly.entity_id
_entity_poly.type
_entity_poly.pdbx_seq_one_letter_code
_entity_poly.pdbx_strand_id
1 'polypeptide(L)'
;MKDETLAIHFGYTTDPTTKSVATPIYQTVAYEFDNAQHGADLFNLAVPGNIYTRIMNPTNDVLEKRMAALEGGIGALVVSAGSAAINYAILTLAQAGDNIVSTPQLYGGTYTLFAHMLPNQGIEVRFAKDDRPESLIELIDNNTKAVYCESIGNPAGNIIDLQRLADLAHAKGVPVIVDNTVASPALCKPIHFGADIVVHSLTKYCGGHGTTLGGVIVDSGKFPWAQHKDRFPVFNLPEPSYHGVVYTEAFGDAAFIGRARTVPLRNTGSALSPMNAFMILQGLETLPLRMERHTENALKVAQYLKQHPKVSWVSYAGLEDSPYYALAQKYMGGKPSAILSFGLKDGYEAGVRFYDALQIFKRLVNIGDAKSLACHPASTTHRQMSEEEQFKAGVRPEMIRLSVGIEHIDDILADLEQALNA
;
A
#
# COMPACT_ATOMS: atom_id res chain seq x y z
N MET A 1 6.08 -21.74 -5.66
CA MET A 1 6.99 -21.51 -4.51
C MET A 1 6.17 -20.98 -3.35
N LYS A 2 6.63 -21.17 -2.11
CA LYS A 2 6.06 -20.50 -0.92
C LYS A 2 6.61 -19.07 -0.80
N ASP A 3 5.94 -18.25 -0.03
CA ASP A 3 6.23 -16.80 0.04
C ASP A 3 7.65 -16.48 0.52
N GLU A 4 8.16 -17.25 1.48
CA GLU A 4 9.53 -17.10 1.97
C GLU A 4 10.56 -17.35 0.85
N THR A 5 10.29 -18.32 -0.02
CA THR A 5 11.16 -18.63 -1.17
C THR A 5 11.00 -17.59 -2.29
N LEU A 6 9.75 -17.13 -2.55
CA LEU A 6 9.49 -16.05 -3.51
C LEU A 6 10.18 -14.76 -3.10
N ALA A 7 10.12 -14.40 -1.81
CA ALA A 7 10.72 -13.20 -1.25
C ALA A 7 12.24 -13.12 -1.48
N ILE A 8 12.91 -14.28 -1.50
CA ILE A 8 14.38 -14.37 -1.65
C ILE A 8 14.79 -14.49 -3.13
N HIS A 9 14.12 -15.35 -3.89
CA HIS A 9 14.65 -15.81 -5.19
C HIS A 9 13.91 -15.27 -6.41
N PHE A 10 12.63 -14.90 -6.31
CA PHE A 10 11.84 -14.61 -7.51
C PHE A 10 12.28 -13.29 -8.16
N GLY A 11 12.25 -13.27 -9.49
CA GLY A 11 12.50 -12.10 -10.32
C GLY A 11 13.97 -11.88 -10.71
N TYR A 12 14.92 -12.57 -10.08
CA TYR A 12 16.32 -12.47 -10.43
C TYR A 12 16.89 -13.83 -10.90
N THR A 13 17.62 -13.78 -11.99
CA THR A 13 18.44 -14.89 -12.46
C THR A 13 19.91 -14.45 -12.39
N THR A 14 20.79 -15.31 -11.87
CA THR A 14 22.24 -15.04 -11.77
C THR A 14 22.79 -14.44 -13.06
N ASP A 15 23.43 -13.27 -12.95
CA ASP A 15 24.00 -12.57 -14.10
C ASP A 15 24.93 -13.48 -14.90
N PRO A 16 24.69 -13.66 -16.22
CA PRO A 16 25.45 -14.63 -17.02
C PRO A 16 26.91 -14.26 -17.20
N THR A 17 27.25 -12.98 -17.11
CA THR A 17 28.61 -12.48 -17.34
C THR A 17 29.44 -12.48 -16.06
N THR A 18 28.92 -11.86 -15.01
CA THR A 18 29.64 -11.66 -13.74
C THR A 18 29.42 -12.78 -12.73
N LYS A 19 28.37 -13.60 -12.93
CA LYS A 19 27.92 -14.64 -11.99
C LYS A 19 27.50 -14.08 -10.61
N SER A 20 27.15 -12.79 -10.56
CA SER A 20 26.65 -12.16 -9.34
C SER A 20 25.39 -12.87 -8.83
N VAL A 21 25.38 -13.24 -7.54
CA VAL A 21 24.21 -13.82 -6.87
C VAL A 21 23.26 -12.75 -6.35
N ALA A 22 23.81 -11.64 -5.86
CA ALA A 22 23.01 -10.47 -5.48
C ALA A 22 22.57 -9.70 -6.74
N THR A 23 21.36 -9.13 -6.69
CA THR A 23 20.85 -8.27 -7.77
C THR A 23 21.79 -7.08 -8.00
N PRO A 24 22.36 -6.87 -9.19
CA PRO A 24 23.19 -5.71 -9.47
C PRO A 24 22.38 -4.40 -9.44
N ILE A 25 23.05 -3.32 -9.04
CA ILE A 25 22.48 -1.97 -9.09
C ILE A 25 22.85 -1.32 -10.42
N TYR A 26 21.89 -1.21 -11.33
CA TYR A 26 22.10 -0.55 -12.63
C TYR A 26 21.84 0.96 -12.49
N GLN A 27 22.84 1.67 -11.96
CA GLN A 27 22.78 3.13 -11.73
C GLN A 27 23.10 3.86 -13.03
N THR A 28 22.18 3.80 -14.01
CA THR A 28 22.28 4.45 -15.31
C THR A 28 20.97 5.12 -15.68
N VAL A 29 21.04 6.15 -16.55
CA VAL A 29 19.86 6.86 -17.04
C VAL A 29 19.35 6.24 -18.36
N ALA A 30 20.24 5.89 -19.27
CA ALA A 30 19.93 5.44 -20.62
C ALA A 30 20.72 4.18 -20.99
N TYR A 31 20.26 3.53 -22.04
CA TYR A 31 20.84 2.30 -22.58
C TYR A 31 21.17 2.48 -24.05
N GLU A 32 22.30 1.93 -24.51
CA GLU A 32 22.72 1.99 -25.89
C GLU A 32 21.92 1.03 -26.77
N PHE A 33 21.61 1.46 -27.99
CA PHE A 33 20.97 0.61 -29.00
C PHE A 33 22.05 0.01 -29.89
N ASP A 34 21.86 -1.22 -30.34
CA ASP A 34 22.79 -1.88 -31.26
C ASP A 34 22.89 -1.15 -32.61
N ASN A 35 21.74 -0.59 -33.05
CA ASN A 35 21.62 0.20 -34.29
C ASN A 35 20.27 0.95 -34.30
N ALA A 36 20.02 1.74 -35.34
CA ALA A 36 18.79 2.53 -35.50
C ALA A 36 17.52 1.66 -35.55
N GLN A 37 17.59 0.47 -36.17
CA GLN A 37 16.45 -0.44 -36.27
C GLN A 37 16.11 -1.04 -34.87
N HIS A 38 17.13 -1.46 -34.12
CA HIS A 38 16.91 -1.92 -32.73
C HIS A 38 16.22 -0.83 -31.87
N GLY A 39 16.68 0.42 -32.00
CA GLY A 39 15.99 1.53 -31.33
C GLY A 39 14.54 1.70 -31.76
N ALA A 40 14.25 1.64 -33.05
CA ALA A 40 12.88 1.72 -33.58
C ALA A 40 12.00 0.57 -33.06
N ASP A 41 12.52 -0.65 -33.03
CA ASP A 41 11.78 -1.85 -32.57
C ASP A 41 11.43 -1.77 -31.09
N LEU A 42 12.33 -1.24 -30.24
CA LEU A 42 12.08 -0.98 -28.83
C LEU A 42 10.94 0.05 -28.62
N PHE A 43 11.01 1.18 -29.38
CA PHE A 43 9.96 2.21 -29.28
C PHE A 43 8.60 1.75 -29.83
N ASN A 44 8.60 0.85 -30.80
CA ASN A 44 7.40 0.25 -31.38
C ASN A 44 6.87 -0.94 -30.56
N LEU A 45 7.51 -1.29 -29.45
CA LEU A 45 7.19 -2.47 -28.62
C LEU A 45 7.29 -3.80 -29.37
N ALA A 46 8.05 -3.84 -30.46
CA ALA A 46 8.27 -5.04 -31.26
C ALA A 46 9.24 -6.03 -30.60
N VAL A 47 10.16 -5.52 -29.80
CA VAL A 47 11.11 -6.32 -28.99
C VAL A 47 11.16 -5.81 -27.55
N PRO A 48 11.39 -6.69 -26.55
CA PRO A 48 11.62 -6.27 -25.17
C PRO A 48 13.04 -5.71 -25.01
N GLY A 49 13.22 -4.72 -24.12
CA GLY A 49 14.54 -4.20 -23.79
C GLY A 49 14.50 -2.92 -22.96
N ASN A 50 15.67 -2.40 -22.64
CA ASN A 50 15.82 -1.20 -21.83
C ASN A 50 16.05 0.02 -22.73
N ILE A 51 15.36 1.12 -22.44
CA ILE A 51 15.48 2.39 -23.17
C ILE A 51 15.99 3.49 -22.22
N TYR A 52 15.27 3.69 -21.14
CA TYR A 52 15.49 4.79 -20.21
C TYR A 52 14.98 4.43 -18.80
N THR A 53 15.80 4.68 -17.79
CA THR A 53 15.54 4.23 -16.40
C THR A 53 14.22 4.74 -15.81
N ARG A 54 13.70 5.89 -16.23
CA ARG A 54 12.39 6.37 -15.80
C ARG A 54 11.25 5.39 -16.13
N ILE A 55 11.38 4.65 -17.23
CA ILE A 55 10.35 3.73 -17.73
C ILE A 55 10.65 2.30 -17.28
N MET A 56 11.92 1.90 -17.37
CA MET A 56 12.41 0.54 -17.07
C MET A 56 13.88 0.55 -16.65
N ASN A 57 14.21 -0.27 -15.66
CA ASN A 57 15.57 -0.46 -15.18
C ASN A 57 15.72 -1.91 -14.68
N PRO A 58 16.81 -2.63 -14.99
CA PRO A 58 16.94 -4.04 -14.60
C PRO A 58 16.85 -4.31 -13.09
N THR A 59 17.34 -3.40 -12.25
CA THR A 59 17.20 -3.53 -10.78
C THR A 59 15.75 -3.38 -10.36
N ASN A 60 15.04 -2.40 -10.91
CA ASN A 60 13.62 -2.17 -10.65
C ASN A 60 12.75 -3.33 -11.16
N ASP A 61 13.10 -3.91 -12.31
CA ASP A 61 12.39 -5.06 -12.89
C ASP A 61 12.41 -6.29 -11.95
N VAL A 62 13.52 -6.53 -11.25
CA VAL A 62 13.58 -7.58 -10.22
C VAL A 62 12.58 -7.31 -9.10
N LEU A 63 12.50 -6.06 -8.63
CA LEU A 63 11.57 -5.66 -7.58
C LEU A 63 10.11 -5.77 -8.07
N GLU A 64 9.81 -5.33 -9.28
CA GLU A 64 8.50 -5.44 -9.89
C GLU A 64 8.04 -6.90 -9.99
N LYS A 65 8.88 -7.78 -10.54
CA LYS A 65 8.60 -9.22 -10.64
C LYS A 65 8.36 -9.86 -9.27
N ARG A 66 9.20 -9.53 -8.29
CA ARG A 66 9.09 -10.06 -6.92
C ARG A 66 7.81 -9.63 -6.24
N MET A 67 7.46 -8.36 -6.32
CA MET A 67 6.21 -7.85 -5.74
C MET A 67 4.96 -8.43 -6.44
N ALA A 68 4.98 -8.52 -7.78
CA ALA A 68 3.90 -9.18 -8.52
C ALA A 68 3.70 -10.62 -8.06
N ALA A 69 4.78 -11.40 -7.92
CA ALA A 69 4.71 -12.79 -7.46
C ALA A 69 4.23 -12.93 -6.01
N LEU A 70 4.67 -12.05 -5.12
CA LEU A 70 4.26 -12.06 -3.70
C LEU A 70 2.78 -11.74 -3.53
N GLU A 71 2.23 -10.82 -4.31
CA GLU A 71 0.79 -10.50 -4.31
C GLU A 71 -0.06 -11.47 -5.14
N GLY A 72 0.57 -12.24 -6.05
CA GLY A 72 -0.14 -13.13 -6.99
C GLY A 72 -0.69 -12.40 -8.21
N GLY A 73 -0.07 -11.29 -8.60
CA GLY A 73 -0.40 -10.50 -9.79
C GLY A 73 0.34 -10.93 -11.05
N ILE A 74 -0.13 -10.42 -12.21
CA ILE A 74 0.47 -10.66 -13.52
C ILE A 74 1.69 -9.76 -13.78
N GLY A 75 1.70 -8.57 -13.18
CA GLY A 75 2.75 -7.58 -13.35
C GLY A 75 2.72 -6.49 -12.28
N ALA A 76 3.80 -5.75 -12.16
CA ALA A 76 3.90 -4.62 -11.24
C ALA A 76 4.66 -3.45 -11.84
N LEU A 77 4.47 -2.28 -11.22
CA LEU A 77 5.15 -1.03 -11.56
C LEU A 77 5.64 -0.35 -10.29
N VAL A 78 6.95 -0.25 -10.12
CA VAL A 78 7.54 0.49 -9.00
C VAL A 78 7.65 1.98 -9.30
N VAL A 79 7.38 2.77 -8.26
CA VAL A 79 7.39 4.25 -8.32
C VAL A 79 8.05 4.83 -7.06
N SER A 80 8.31 6.14 -7.07
CA SER A 80 9.12 6.80 -6.04
C SER A 80 8.53 6.78 -4.63
N ALA A 81 7.22 6.61 -4.48
CA ALA A 81 6.52 6.63 -3.18
C ALA A 81 5.15 5.95 -3.26
N GLY A 82 4.59 5.53 -2.11
CA GLY A 82 3.23 4.99 -2.03
C GLY A 82 2.16 5.97 -2.54
N SER A 83 2.29 7.26 -2.23
CA SER A 83 1.36 8.27 -2.75
C SER A 83 1.39 8.39 -4.28
N ALA A 84 2.57 8.20 -4.90
CA ALA A 84 2.68 8.14 -6.36
C ALA A 84 2.01 6.87 -6.92
N ALA A 85 2.12 5.73 -6.22
CA ALA A 85 1.44 4.49 -6.61
C ALA A 85 -0.08 4.67 -6.60
N ILE A 86 -0.64 5.24 -5.53
CA ILE A 86 -2.08 5.52 -5.42
C ILE A 86 -2.53 6.46 -6.53
N ASN A 87 -1.85 7.60 -6.70
CA ASN A 87 -2.20 8.59 -7.71
C ASN A 87 -2.15 8.00 -9.11
N TYR A 88 -1.09 7.24 -9.45
CA TYR A 88 -0.97 6.62 -10.76
C TYR A 88 -1.97 5.50 -11.01
N ALA A 89 -2.34 4.73 -9.97
CA ALA A 89 -3.40 3.75 -10.09
C ALA A 89 -4.73 4.42 -10.48
N ILE A 90 -5.07 5.55 -9.85
CA ILE A 90 -6.27 6.32 -10.19
C ILE A 90 -6.17 6.95 -11.59
N LEU A 91 -5.07 7.66 -11.91
CA LEU A 91 -4.89 8.34 -13.21
C LEU A 91 -4.77 7.37 -14.39
N THR A 92 -4.50 6.10 -14.14
CA THR A 92 -4.55 5.04 -15.16
C THR A 92 -5.98 4.73 -15.57
N LEU A 93 -6.95 4.90 -14.68
CA LEU A 93 -8.36 4.56 -14.89
C LEU A 93 -9.25 5.77 -15.17
N ALA A 94 -9.03 6.86 -14.46
CA ALA A 94 -9.92 8.01 -14.38
C ALA A 94 -9.30 9.27 -15.01
N GLN A 95 -10.16 10.09 -15.56
CA GLN A 95 -9.85 11.41 -16.13
C GLN A 95 -10.90 12.44 -15.68
N ALA A 96 -10.74 13.70 -16.08
CA ALA A 96 -11.70 14.74 -15.74
C ALA A 96 -13.12 14.35 -16.19
N GLY A 97 -14.10 14.49 -15.28
CA GLY A 97 -15.49 14.07 -15.45
C GLY A 97 -15.82 12.67 -14.90
N ASP A 98 -14.79 11.89 -14.54
CA ASP A 98 -14.96 10.59 -13.88
C ASP A 98 -15.01 10.72 -12.36
N ASN A 99 -15.42 9.63 -11.70
CA ASN A 99 -15.36 9.52 -10.24
C ASN A 99 -14.80 8.17 -9.76
N ILE A 100 -14.36 8.15 -8.50
CA ILE A 100 -14.07 6.94 -7.75
C ILE A 100 -14.86 6.92 -6.45
N VAL A 101 -15.08 5.74 -5.92
CA VAL A 101 -15.71 5.53 -4.61
C VAL A 101 -14.65 5.06 -3.62
N SER A 102 -14.66 5.58 -2.40
CA SER A 102 -13.66 5.23 -1.38
C SER A 102 -14.28 5.00 -0.01
N THR A 103 -13.62 4.15 0.80
CA THR A 103 -13.87 4.10 2.25
C THR A 103 -13.51 5.44 2.90
N PRO A 104 -14.14 5.81 4.02
CA PRO A 104 -13.83 7.08 4.70
C PRO A 104 -12.57 7.01 5.56
N GLN A 105 -12.22 5.81 6.08
CA GLN A 105 -11.02 5.62 6.91
C GLN A 105 -9.82 5.34 6.02
N LEU A 106 -8.97 6.35 5.85
CA LEU A 106 -7.79 6.31 5.00
C LEU A 106 -6.56 6.88 5.72
N TYR A 107 -5.41 6.50 5.24
CA TYR A 107 -4.19 7.25 5.53
C TYR A 107 -4.36 8.73 5.18
N GLY A 108 -3.94 9.64 6.09
CA GLY A 108 -4.18 11.08 5.93
C GLY A 108 -3.72 11.67 4.60
N GLY A 109 -2.57 11.20 4.05
CA GLY A 109 -2.10 11.64 2.74
C GLY A 109 -3.00 11.19 1.59
N THR A 110 -3.58 10.00 1.68
CA THR A 110 -4.56 9.49 0.71
C THR A 110 -5.87 10.26 0.80
N TYR A 111 -6.34 10.55 2.02
CA TYR A 111 -7.52 11.39 2.20
C TYR A 111 -7.33 12.78 1.58
N THR A 112 -6.19 13.43 1.83
CA THR A 112 -5.88 14.75 1.23
C THR A 112 -5.81 14.69 -0.29
N LEU A 113 -5.19 13.66 -0.87
CA LEU A 113 -5.16 13.42 -2.30
C LEU A 113 -6.60 13.33 -2.86
N PHE A 114 -7.46 12.56 -2.22
CA PHE A 114 -8.82 12.28 -2.67
C PHE A 114 -9.79 13.45 -2.43
N ALA A 115 -9.71 14.09 -1.28
CA ALA A 115 -10.64 15.16 -0.93
C ALA A 115 -10.32 16.49 -1.60
N HIS A 116 -9.04 16.74 -1.95
CA HIS A 116 -8.60 18.07 -2.40
C HIS A 116 -7.86 18.07 -3.73
N MET A 117 -6.99 17.08 -4.01
CA MET A 117 -6.13 17.15 -5.20
C MET A 117 -6.82 16.57 -6.43
N LEU A 118 -7.45 15.40 -6.34
CA LEU A 118 -8.19 14.79 -7.46
C LEU A 118 -9.36 15.65 -7.94
N PRO A 119 -10.17 16.27 -7.06
CA PRO A 119 -11.21 17.22 -7.50
C PRO A 119 -10.66 18.40 -8.30
N ASN A 120 -9.48 18.93 -7.97
CA ASN A 120 -8.83 19.98 -8.76
C ASN A 120 -8.38 19.50 -10.15
N GLN A 121 -8.27 18.19 -10.36
CA GLN A 121 -8.01 17.55 -11.65
C GLN A 121 -9.29 17.13 -12.37
N GLY A 122 -10.46 17.46 -11.81
CA GLY A 122 -11.77 17.13 -12.36
C GLY A 122 -12.24 15.70 -12.05
N ILE A 123 -11.59 14.97 -11.16
CA ILE A 123 -11.97 13.62 -10.72
C ILE A 123 -12.69 13.72 -9.38
N GLU A 124 -13.97 13.38 -9.34
CA GLU A 124 -14.75 13.37 -8.10
C GLU A 124 -14.38 12.15 -7.25
N VAL A 125 -14.31 12.33 -5.91
CA VAL A 125 -14.17 11.22 -4.98
C VAL A 125 -15.37 11.17 -4.05
N ARG A 126 -16.08 10.06 -4.04
CA ARG A 126 -17.25 9.80 -3.21
C ARG A 126 -16.87 8.93 -2.04
N PHE A 127 -16.84 9.52 -0.85
CA PHE A 127 -16.59 8.78 0.38
C PHE A 127 -17.86 8.11 0.88
N ALA A 128 -17.78 6.81 1.18
CA ALA A 128 -18.87 6.11 1.85
C ALA A 128 -19.02 6.60 3.29
N LYS A 129 -20.19 6.36 3.89
CA LYS A 129 -20.48 6.74 5.28
C LYS A 129 -19.80 5.83 6.31
N ASP A 130 -19.47 4.62 5.91
CA ASP A 130 -18.83 3.58 6.73
C ASP A 130 -18.02 2.62 5.83
N ASP A 131 -17.41 1.59 6.43
CA ASP A 131 -16.57 0.59 5.74
C ASP A 131 -17.33 -0.67 5.29
N ARG A 132 -18.67 -0.66 5.33
CA ARG A 132 -19.48 -1.78 4.82
C ARG A 132 -19.45 -1.77 3.29
N PRO A 133 -19.21 -2.91 2.63
CA PRO A 133 -19.19 -2.99 1.17
C PRO A 133 -20.43 -2.38 0.50
N GLU A 134 -21.61 -2.63 1.05
CA GLU A 134 -22.88 -2.10 0.51
C GLU A 134 -22.91 -0.57 0.46
N SER A 135 -22.35 0.10 1.47
CA SER A 135 -22.32 1.58 1.54
C SER A 135 -21.43 2.18 0.44
N LEU A 136 -20.38 1.46 -0.01
CA LEU A 136 -19.57 1.89 -1.16
C LEU A 136 -20.33 1.67 -2.48
N ILE A 137 -20.97 0.52 -2.63
CA ILE A 137 -21.64 0.13 -3.88
C ILE A 137 -22.85 1.04 -4.22
N GLU A 138 -23.53 1.58 -3.21
CA GLU A 138 -24.61 2.55 -3.38
C GLU A 138 -24.16 3.84 -4.08
N LEU A 139 -22.87 4.18 -4.02
CA LEU A 139 -22.30 5.40 -4.60
C LEU A 139 -21.81 5.23 -6.05
N ILE A 140 -21.86 4.01 -6.59
CA ILE A 140 -21.40 3.69 -7.95
C ILE A 140 -22.42 4.16 -8.98
N ASP A 141 -21.93 4.91 -9.97
CA ASP A 141 -22.67 5.30 -11.17
C ASP A 141 -21.92 4.91 -12.47
N ASN A 142 -22.38 5.41 -13.62
CA ASN A 142 -21.78 5.10 -14.92
C ASN A 142 -20.37 5.70 -15.10
N ASN A 143 -20.03 6.78 -14.37
CA ASN A 143 -18.73 7.45 -14.44
C ASN A 143 -17.73 6.92 -13.39
N THR A 144 -18.16 5.99 -12.53
CA THR A 144 -17.28 5.39 -11.52
C THR A 144 -16.27 4.49 -12.16
N LYS A 145 -14.97 4.75 -11.92
CA LYS A 145 -13.84 4.02 -12.50
C LYS A 145 -13.18 3.02 -11.56
N ALA A 146 -13.31 3.22 -10.25
CA ALA A 146 -12.79 2.29 -9.25
C ALA A 146 -13.50 2.43 -7.93
N VAL A 147 -13.45 1.35 -7.13
CA VAL A 147 -13.65 1.38 -5.68
C VAL A 147 -12.29 1.24 -5.01
N TYR A 148 -12.00 2.11 -4.05
CA TYR A 148 -10.73 2.12 -3.32
C TYR A 148 -10.94 1.85 -1.83
N CYS A 149 -10.09 1.00 -1.24
CA CYS A 149 -10.03 0.77 0.20
C CYS A 149 -8.60 0.45 0.67
N GLU A 150 -8.38 0.50 1.97
CA GLU A 150 -7.18 -0.07 2.62
C GLU A 150 -7.52 -1.44 3.19
N SER A 151 -6.61 -2.43 3.08
CA SER A 151 -6.81 -3.77 3.65
C SER A 151 -6.91 -3.72 5.18
N ILE A 152 -6.13 -2.83 5.79
CA ILE A 152 -6.20 -2.43 7.20
C ILE A 152 -6.09 -0.92 7.25
N GLY A 153 -7.12 -0.24 7.74
CA GLY A 153 -7.14 1.21 7.84
C GLY A 153 -6.18 1.74 8.93
N ASN A 154 -5.54 2.87 8.66
CA ASN A 154 -4.61 3.52 9.58
C ASN A 154 -5.08 4.97 9.84
N PRO A 155 -5.36 5.38 11.10
CA PRO A 155 -5.01 4.71 12.36
C PRO A 155 -6.07 3.79 12.96
N ALA A 156 -7.25 3.64 12.36
CA ALA A 156 -8.41 3.00 12.98
C ALA A 156 -8.24 1.48 13.21
N GLY A 157 -7.41 0.80 12.40
CA GLY A 157 -7.22 -0.66 12.47
C GLY A 157 -8.44 -1.47 12.01
N ASN A 158 -9.37 -0.82 11.28
CA ASN A 158 -10.53 -1.47 10.68
C ASN A 158 -10.12 -2.36 9.50
N ILE A 159 -10.90 -3.43 9.28
CA ILE A 159 -10.72 -4.37 8.17
C ILE A 159 -12.02 -4.45 7.39
N ILE A 160 -11.93 -4.26 6.07
CA ILE A 160 -13.09 -4.40 5.18
C ILE A 160 -13.24 -5.84 4.70
N ASP A 161 -14.48 -6.27 4.42
CA ASP A 161 -14.75 -7.57 3.78
C ASP A 161 -14.39 -7.49 2.29
N LEU A 162 -13.12 -7.80 1.97
CA LEU A 162 -12.53 -7.68 0.63
C LEU A 162 -13.29 -8.50 -0.42
N GLN A 163 -13.60 -9.77 -0.11
CA GLN A 163 -14.32 -10.64 -1.05
C GLN A 163 -15.71 -10.09 -1.35
N ARG A 164 -16.44 -9.70 -0.32
CA ARG A 164 -17.78 -9.13 -0.48
C ARG A 164 -17.76 -7.83 -1.28
N LEU A 165 -16.76 -6.97 -1.02
CA LEU A 165 -16.59 -5.73 -1.78
C LEU A 165 -16.32 -6.00 -3.25
N ALA A 166 -15.40 -6.92 -3.54
CA ALA A 166 -15.04 -7.28 -4.92
C ALA A 166 -16.24 -7.86 -5.68
N ASP A 167 -16.95 -8.82 -5.07
CA ASP A 167 -18.13 -9.44 -5.70
C ASP A 167 -19.19 -8.39 -6.08
N LEU A 168 -19.46 -7.45 -5.19
CA LEU A 168 -20.45 -6.38 -5.41
C LEU A 168 -19.97 -5.35 -6.45
N ALA A 169 -18.70 -4.95 -6.42
CA ALA A 169 -18.15 -3.98 -7.37
C ALA A 169 -18.06 -4.58 -8.80
N HIS A 170 -17.64 -5.83 -8.91
CA HIS A 170 -17.58 -6.55 -10.20
C HIS A 170 -18.97 -6.73 -10.81
N ALA A 171 -20.01 -6.95 -10.01
CA ALA A 171 -21.40 -6.99 -10.48
C ALA A 171 -21.85 -5.66 -11.12
N LYS A 172 -21.17 -4.56 -10.81
CA LYS A 172 -21.36 -3.23 -11.43
C LYS A 172 -20.33 -2.93 -12.54
N GLY A 173 -19.42 -3.86 -12.85
CA GLY A 173 -18.35 -3.68 -13.82
C GLY A 173 -17.32 -2.63 -13.39
N VAL A 174 -17.02 -2.54 -12.08
CA VAL A 174 -16.06 -1.60 -11.49
C VAL A 174 -14.95 -2.38 -10.78
N PRO A 175 -13.66 -2.09 -11.07
CA PRO A 175 -12.54 -2.73 -10.41
C PRO A 175 -12.33 -2.23 -8.98
N VAL A 176 -11.69 -3.07 -8.16
CA VAL A 176 -11.32 -2.76 -6.78
C VAL A 176 -9.81 -2.53 -6.67
N ILE A 177 -9.44 -1.37 -6.11
CA ILE A 177 -8.07 -1.02 -5.75
C ILE A 177 -7.92 -1.17 -4.24
N VAL A 178 -6.95 -1.95 -3.79
CA VAL A 178 -6.65 -2.16 -2.37
C VAL A 178 -5.25 -1.66 -2.04
N ASP A 179 -5.16 -0.72 -1.10
CA ASP A 179 -3.87 -0.40 -0.47
C ASP A 179 -3.56 -1.46 0.59
N ASN A 180 -2.55 -2.28 0.31
CA ASN A 180 -2.14 -3.39 1.17
C ASN A 180 -0.86 -3.07 1.97
N THR A 181 -0.56 -1.80 2.15
CA THR A 181 0.66 -1.32 2.83
C THR A 181 0.79 -1.86 4.25
N VAL A 182 -0.30 -1.87 5.02
CA VAL A 182 -0.28 -2.21 6.44
C VAL A 182 -0.21 -3.72 6.67
N ALA A 183 -0.94 -4.51 5.89
CA ALA A 183 -0.86 -5.97 5.97
C ALA A 183 0.40 -6.53 5.31
N SER A 184 0.87 -5.93 4.23
CA SER A 184 1.88 -6.47 3.31
C SER A 184 1.47 -7.81 2.67
N PRO A 185 2.14 -8.26 1.59
CA PRO A 185 1.82 -9.54 0.96
C PRO A 185 2.11 -10.76 1.86
N ALA A 186 2.82 -10.56 2.97
CA ALA A 186 3.09 -11.63 3.93
C ALA A 186 1.89 -12.00 4.79
N LEU A 187 0.97 -11.07 5.04
CA LEU A 187 -0.21 -11.32 5.90
C LEU A 187 -1.51 -11.39 5.10
N CYS A 188 -1.62 -10.61 4.01
CA CYS A 188 -2.81 -10.58 3.17
C CYS A 188 -2.41 -10.46 1.70
N LYS A 189 -3.13 -11.19 0.84
CA LYS A 189 -3.03 -11.08 -0.63
C LYS A 189 -4.40 -10.70 -1.18
N PRO A 190 -4.73 -9.43 -1.29
CA PRO A 190 -6.06 -8.98 -1.72
C PRO A 190 -6.50 -9.55 -3.08
N ILE A 191 -5.55 -9.82 -3.99
CA ILE A 191 -5.83 -10.44 -5.30
C ILE A 191 -6.50 -11.82 -5.17
N HIS A 192 -6.22 -12.57 -4.10
CA HIS A 192 -6.88 -13.85 -3.84
C HIS A 192 -8.35 -13.68 -3.43
N PHE A 193 -8.73 -12.49 -3.01
CA PHE A 193 -10.06 -12.13 -2.56
C PHE A 193 -10.78 -11.17 -3.51
N GLY A 194 -10.30 -11.09 -4.76
CA GLY A 194 -10.97 -10.36 -5.83
C GLY A 194 -10.49 -8.93 -6.05
N ALA A 195 -9.45 -8.44 -5.37
CA ALA A 195 -8.84 -7.17 -5.72
C ALA A 195 -8.23 -7.25 -7.13
N ASP A 196 -8.45 -6.20 -7.94
CA ASP A 196 -7.94 -6.10 -9.30
C ASP A 196 -6.58 -5.42 -9.33
N ILE A 197 -6.42 -4.43 -8.48
CA ILE A 197 -5.21 -3.61 -8.37
C ILE A 197 -4.83 -3.53 -6.90
N VAL A 198 -3.56 -3.79 -6.60
CA VAL A 198 -3.01 -3.63 -5.25
C VAL A 198 -1.93 -2.56 -5.28
N VAL A 199 -1.97 -1.65 -4.31
CA VAL A 199 -0.92 -0.63 -4.15
C VAL A 199 -0.22 -0.79 -2.80
N HIS A 200 1.05 -0.40 -2.74
CA HIS A 200 1.81 -0.35 -1.50
C HIS A 200 2.70 0.88 -1.42
N SER A 201 2.83 1.40 -0.22
CA SER A 201 4.03 2.11 0.17
C SER A 201 5.11 1.09 0.56
N LEU A 202 6.05 0.83 -0.36
CA LEU A 202 7.21 -0.05 -0.08
C LEU A 202 8.12 0.51 1.02
N THR A 203 7.97 1.78 1.34
CA THR A 203 8.60 2.51 2.45
C THR A 203 8.39 1.84 3.80
N LYS A 204 7.24 1.15 3.97
CA LYS A 204 6.76 0.60 5.24
C LYS A 204 7.30 -0.81 5.45
N TYR A 205 6.48 -1.78 5.82
CA TYR A 205 6.89 -3.16 6.12
C TYR A 205 7.73 -3.82 5.02
N CYS A 206 7.46 -3.55 3.75
CA CYS A 206 8.23 -4.14 2.65
C CYS A 206 9.72 -3.77 2.72
N GLY A 207 10.04 -2.51 2.86
CA GLY A 207 11.42 -2.04 3.11
C GLY A 207 11.87 -2.33 4.54
N GLY A 208 11.02 -2.04 5.52
CA GLY A 208 11.12 -2.46 6.92
C GLY A 208 12.21 -1.81 7.78
N HIS A 209 12.96 -0.84 7.27
CA HIS A 209 14.13 -0.28 7.96
C HIS A 209 14.10 1.25 8.08
N GLY A 210 13.08 1.92 7.51
CA GLY A 210 12.97 3.38 7.53
C GLY A 210 14.07 4.11 6.75
N THR A 211 14.73 3.44 5.79
CA THR A 211 15.91 3.96 5.08
C THR A 211 15.59 4.51 3.70
N THR A 212 14.46 4.12 3.09
CA THR A 212 14.18 4.46 1.70
C THR A 212 12.68 4.61 1.44
N LEU A 213 12.35 5.46 0.48
CA LEU A 213 11.00 5.62 -0.04
C LEU A 213 10.81 4.73 -1.28
N GLY A 214 9.59 4.22 -1.45
CA GLY A 214 9.17 3.51 -2.64
C GLY A 214 7.67 3.26 -2.62
N GLY A 215 7.11 3.04 -3.80
CA GLY A 215 5.75 2.59 -4.00
C GLY A 215 5.68 1.51 -5.07
N VAL A 216 4.60 0.75 -5.10
CA VAL A 216 4.34 -0.23 -6.16
C VAL A 216 2.85 -0.31 -6.45
N ILE A 217 2.53 -0.53 -7.72
CA ILE A 217 1.22 -0.90 -8.21
C ILE A 217 1.35 -2.33 -8.73
N VAL A 218 0.46 -3.23 -8.32
CA VAL A 218 0.38 -4.61 -8.79
C VAL A 218 -0.95 -4.82 -9.49
N ASP A 219 -0.88 -5.35 -10.70
CA ASP A 219 -2.05 -5.69 -11.52
C ASP A 219 -2.36 -7.17 -11.37
N SER A 220 -3.60 -7.51 -11.03
CA SER A 220 -4.04 -8.90 -10.96
C SER A 220 -4.09 -9.59 -12.33
N GLY A 221 -4.30 -8.82 -13.40
CA GLY A 221 -4.59 -9.31 -14.75
C GLY A 221 -5.97 -9.97 -14.89
N LYS A 222 -6.86 -9.80 -13.90
CA LYS A 222 -8.15 -10.51 -13.86
C LYS A 222 -9.35 -9.68 -14.29
N PHE A 223 -9.25 -8.33 -14.22
CA PHE A 223 -10.36 -7.50 -14.60
C PHE A 223 -10.54 -7.47 -16.14
N PRO A 224 -11.74 -7.75 -16.66
CA PRO A 224 -11.96 -7.94 -18.10
C PRO A 224 -12.15 -6.60 -18.82
N TRP A 225 -11.08 -5.79 -18.94
CA TRP A 225 -11.11 -4.44 -19.56
C TRP A 225 -11.79 -4.40 -20.92
N ALA A 226 -11.59 -5.42 -21.76
CA ALA A 226 -12.18 -5.50 -23.10
C ALA A 226 -13.71 -5.72 -23.07
N GLN A 227 -14.28 -6.22 -21.97
CA GLN A 227 -15.73 -6.39 -21.82
C GLN A 227 -16.44 -5.11 -21.36
N HIS A 228 -15.71 -4.16 -20.79
CA HIS A 228 -16.23 -2.90 -20.23
C HIS A 228 -15.76 -1.68 -21.05
N LYS A 229 -15.82 -1.77 -22.39
CA LYS A 229 -15.29 -0.75 -23.32
C LYS A 229 -15.83 0.65 -23.08
N ASP A 230 -17.15 0.76 -22.84
CA ASP A 230 -17.81 2.05 -22.64
C ASP A 230 -17.38 2.73 -21.34
N ARG A 231 -17.12 1.94 -20.31
CA ARG A 231 -16.62 2.45 -19.02
C ARG A 231 -15.13 2.77 -19.07
N PHE A 232 -14.33 1.99 -19.80
CA PHE A 232 -12.87 2.12 -19.89
C PHE A 232 -12.39 2.32 -21.32
N PRO A 233 -12.78 3.42 -21.99
CA PRO A 233 -12.29 3.72 -23.35
C PRO A 233 -10.77 3.89 -23.40
N VAL A 234 -10.13 4.30 -22.30
CA VAL A 234 -8.67 4.49 -22.15
C VAL A 234 -7.84 3.23 -22.41
N PHE A 235 -8.43 2.04 -22.31
CA PHE A 235 -7.77 0.78 -22.66
C PHE A 235 -8.16 0.23 -24.03
N ASN A 236 -9.30 0.66 -24.57
CA ASN A 236 -9.96 0.06 -25.72
C ASN A 236 -9.95 0.95 -26.98
N LEU A 237 -9.49 2.18 -26.86
CA LEU A 237 -9.30 3.13 -27.96
C LEU A 237 -7.82 3.48 -28.13
N PRO A 238 -7.39 3.95 -29.32
CA PRO A 238 -6.01 4.37 -29.55
C PRO A 238 -5.58 5.47 -28.56
N GLU A 239 -4.50 5.26 -27.83
CA GLU A 239 -3.93 6.22 -26.88
C GLU A 239 -3.13 7.31 -27.62
N PRO A 240 -3.59 8.57 -27.67
CA PRO A 240 -2.93 9.62 -28.44
C PRO A 240 -1.52 9.96 -27.91
N SER A 241 -1.29 9.80 -26.60
CA SER A 241 -0.01 10.13 -25.96
C SER A 241 1.05 9.04 -26.15
N TYR A 242 0.66 7.86 -26.68
CA TYR A 242 1.57 6.73 -26.86
C TYR A 242 1.31 5.99 -28.18
N HIS A 243 1.66 6.62 -29.31
CA HIS A 243 1.68 6.06 -30.67
C HIS A 243 0.35 5.41 -31.14
N GLY A 244 -0.79 5.76 -30.52
CA GLY A 244 -2.09 5.18 -30.86
C GLY A 244 -2.27 3.71 -30.40
N VAL A 245 -1.52 3.26 -29.40
CA VAL A 245 -1.65 1.90 -28.86
C VAL A 245 -3.03 1.70 -28.26
N VAL A 246 -3.67 0.57 -28.59
CA VAL A 246 -4.86 0.03 -27.90
C VAL A 246 -4.37 -0.98 -26.87
N TYR A 247 -4.48 -0.64 -25.60
CA TYR A 247 -3.83 -1.42 -24.52
C TYR A 247 -4.36 -2.85 -24.39
N THR A 248 -5.66 -3.07 -24.56
CA THR A 248 -6.26 -4.40 -24.53
C THR A 248 -5.80 -5.29 -25.68
N GLU A 249 -5.43 -4.72 -26.83
CA GLU A 249 -4.89 -5.46 -27.97
C GLU A 249 -3.39 -5.74 -27.82
N ALA A 250 -2.63 -4.72 -27.34
CA ALA A 250 -1.17 -4.80 -27.24
C ALA A 250 -0.69 -5.60 -26.02
N PHE A 251 -1.42 -5.55 -24.90
CA PHE A 251 -0.99 -6.12 -23.62
C PHE A 251 -1.96 -7.15 -23.03
N GLY A 252 -3.14 -7.36 -23.64
CA GLY A 252 -4.13 -8.30 -23.14
C GLY A 252 -4.49 -8.07 -21.67
N ASP A 253 -4.30 -9.09 -20.83
CA ASP A 253 -4.60 -9.03 -19.39
C ASP A 253 -3.72 -8.03 -18.63
N ALA A 254 -2.55 -7.65 -19.16
CA ALA A 254 -1.65 -6.65 -18.58
C ALA A 254 -1.92 -5.21 -19.09
N ALA A 255 -3.09 -4.95 -19.67
CA ALA A 255 -3.45 -3.64 -20.22
C ALA A 255 -3.34 -2.51 -19.20
N PHE A 256 -3.76 -2.75 -17.96
CA PHE A 256 -3.70 -1.75 -16.89
C PHE A 256 -2.25 -1.38 -16.55
N ILE A 257 -1.39 -2.35 -16.26
CA ILE A 257 0.00 -2.06 -15.87
C ILE A 257 0.82 -1.51 -17.05
N GLY A 258 0.51 -1.91 -18.29
CA GLY A 258 1.08 -1.35 -19.51
C GLY A 258 0.78 0.14 -19.63
N ARG A 259 -0.49 0.54 -19.44
CA ARG A 259 -0.90 1.95 -19.45
C ARG A 259 -0.32 2.74 -18.29
N ALA A 260 -0.29 2.16 -17.08
CA ALA A 260 0.30 2.82 -15.90
C ALA A 260 1.77 3.22 -16.15
N ARG A 261 2.54 2.36 -16.82
CA ARG A 261 3.94 2.62 -17.19
C ARG A 261 4.08 3.69 -18.27
N THR A 262 3.28 3.63 -19.31
CA THR A 262 3.46 4.43 -20.54
C THR A 262 2.76 5.78 -20.51
N VAL A 263 1.76 5.96 -19.64
CA VAL A 263 1.04 7.22 -19.51
C VAL A 263 1.43 7.96 -18.22
N PRO A 264 0.96 7.63 -17.01
CA PRO A 264 1.29 8.44 -15.85
C PRO A 264 2.79 8.41 -15.51
N LEU A 265 3.43 7.25 -15.42
CA LEU A 265 4.86 7.21 -15.05
C LEU A 265 5.74 7.89 -16.08
N ARG A 266 5.59 7.55 -17.36
CA ARG A 266 6.43 8.10 -18.44
C ARG A 266 6.36 9.62 -18.49
N ASN A 267 5.17 10.20 -18.32
CA ASN A 267 4.91 11.62 -18.57
C ASN A 267 5.08 12.51 -17.33
N THR A 268 4.89 11.97 -16.12
CA THR A 268 5.00 12.75 -14.86
C THR A 268 6.23 12.38 -14.00
N GLY A 269 6.87 11.23 -14.25
CA GLY A 269 8.25 10.99 -13.87
C GLY A 269 8.53 10.53 -12.44
N SER A 270 7.55 10.05 -11.66
CA SER A 270 7.81 9.53 -10.29
C SER A 270 8.50 8.15 -10.31
N ALA A 271 9.60 8.02 -11.02
CA ALA A 271 10.37 6.77 -11.12
C ALA A 271 11.12 6.46 -9.82
N LEU A 272 11.22 5.17 -9.49
CA LEU A 272 12.01 4.70 -8.37
C LEU A 272 13.50 4.69 -8.73
N SER A 273 14.37 5.15 -7.83
CA SER A 273 15.82 5.01 -7.96
C SER A 273 16.24 3.52 -7.87
N PRO A 274 17.16 3.03 -8.72
CA PRO A 274 17.69 1.66 -8.61
C PRO A 274 18.32 1.35 -7.26
N MET A 275 18.96 2.33 -6.61
CA MET A 275 19.47 2.18 -5.24
C MET A 275 18.34 1.93 -4.23
N ASN A 276 17.22 2.65 -4.33
CA ASN A 276 16.06 2.43 -3.48
C ASN A 276 15.43 1.04 -3.75
N ALA A 277 15.35 0.64 -5.02
CA ALA A 277 14.86 -0.70 -5.38
C ALA A 277 15.72 -1.80 -4.74
N PHE A 278 17.06 -1.65 -4.78
CA PHE A 278 17.98 -2.59 -4.13
C PHE A 278 17.75 -2.67 -2.62
N MET A 279 17.64 -1.53 -1.92
CA MET A 279 17.39 -1.52 -0.47
C MET A 279 16.03 -2.15 -0.12
N ILE A 280 15.00 -1.94 -0.93
CA ILE A 280 13.69 -2.56 -0.73
C ILE A 280 13.77 -4.07 -0.98
N LEU A 281 14.52 -4.53 -1.99
CA LEU A 281 14.74 -5.96 -2.25
C LEU A 281 15.37 -6.66 -1.04
N GLN A 282 16.36 -6.03 -0.39
CA GLN A 282 16.95 -6.56 0.85
C GLN A 282 15.90 -6.66 1.99
N GLY A 283 15.02 -5.66 2.11
CA GLY A 283 13.93 -5.70 3.08
C GLY A 283 12.93 -6.82 2.80
N LEU A 284 12.60 -7.06 1.54
CA LEU A 284 11.67 -8.12 1.14
C LEU A 284 12.16 -9.53 1.49
N GLU A 285 13.47 -9.79 1.41
CA GLU A 285 14.04 -11.11 1.70
C GLU A 285 13.70 -11.61 3.10
N THR A 286 13.51 -10.70 4.05
CA THR A 286 13.16 -11.03 5.44
C THR A 286 11.73 -10.65 5.81
N LEU A 287 10.92 -10.20 4.86
CA LEU A 287 9.58 -9.73 5.14
C LEU A 287 8.71 -10.75 5.89
N PRO A 288 8.61 -12.02 5.46
CA PRO A 288 7.78 -13.01 6.19
C PRO A 288 8.22 -13.21 7.63
N LEU A 289 9.53 -13.31 7.89
CA LEU A 289 10.10 -13.46 9.23
C LEU A 289 9.81 -12.25 10.12
N ARG A 290 9.95 -11.03 9.56
CA ARG A 290 9.66 -9.81 10.31
C ARG A 290 8.18 -9.68 10.63
N MET A 291 7.30 -9.97 9.66
CA MET A 291 5.85 -9.88 9.89
C MET A 291 5.36 -10.86 10.96
N GLU A 292 5.94 -12.07 11.02
CA GLU A 292 5.66 -13.02 12.09
C GLU A 292 6.01 -12.43 13.47
N ARG A 293 7.22 -11.90 13.63
CA ARG A 293 7.67 -11.30 14.90
C ARG A 293 6.88 -10.03 15.23
N HIS A 294 6.61 -9.17 14.25
CA HIS A 294 5.81 -7.96 14.43
C HIS A 294 4.42 -8.27 14.99
N THR A 295 3.72 -9.23 14.39
CA THR A 295 2.35 -9.59 14.81
C THR A 295 2.30 -10.30 16.16
N GLU A 296 3.30 -11.16 16.43
CA GLU A 296 3.45 -11.80 17.75
C GLU A 296 3.62 -10.75 18.85
N ASN A 297 4.55 -9.81 18.65
CA ASN A 297 4.79 -8.74 19.62
C ASN A 297 3.55 -7.85 19.77
N ALA A 298 2.90 -7.48 18.68
CA ALA A 298 1.71 -6.62 18.73
C ALA A 298 0.55 -7.25 19.51
N LEU A 299 0.32 -8.54 19.35
CA LEU A 299 -0.72 -9.24 20.11
C LEU A 299 -0.41 -9.22 21.62
N LYS A 300 0.84 -9.50 22.02
CA LYS A 300 1.26 -9.45 23.43
C LYS A 300 1.14 -8.04 24.00
N VAL A 301 1.53 -7.02 23.25
CA VAL A 301 1.37 -5.60 23.63
C VAL A 301 -0.12 -5.24 23.79
N ALA A 302 -0.97 -5.64 22.83
CA ALA A 302 -2.40 -5.36 22.91
C ALA A 302 -3.06 -6.02 24.13
N GLN A 303 -2.71 -7.27 24.42
CA GLN A 303 -3.21 -8.02 25.61
C GLN A 303 -2.75 -7.37 26.93
N TYR A 304 -1.48 -6.96 26.99
CA TYR A 304 -0.92 -6.25 28.14
C TYR A 304 -1.64 -4.92 28.39
N LEU A 305 -1.75 -4.07 27.35
CA LEU A 305 -2.42 -2.77 27.45
C LEU A 305 -3.89 -2.91 27.84
N LYS A 306 -4.59 -3.92 27.33
CA LYS A 306 -6.00 -4.17 27.64
C LYS A 306 -6.24 -4.44 29.14
N GLN A 307 -5.27 -5.03 29.84
CA GLN A 307 -5.35 -5.34 31.26
C GLN A 307 -4.82 -4.21 32.15
N HIS A 308 -4.16 -3.20 31.57
CA HIS A 308 -3.47 -2.17 32.34
C HIS A 308 -4.46 -1.14 32.92
N PRO A 309 -4.37 -0.81 34.26
CA PRO A 309 -5.35 0.02 34.95
C PRO A 309 -5.45 1.47 34.41
N LYS A 310 -4.40 2.00 33.79
CA LYS A 310 -4.37 3.36 33.20
C LYS A 310 -4.90 3.44 31.77
N VAL A 311 -5.19 2.30 31.13
CA VAL A 311 -5.71 2.21 29.76
C VAL A 311 -7.23 2.13 29.79
N SER A 312 -7.90 2.94 28.97
CA SER A 312 -9.36 2.99 28.87
C SER A 312 -9.92 2.09 27.78
N TRP A 313 -9.20 1.94 26.66
CA TRP A 313 -9.55 1.09 25.53
C TRP A 313 -8.33 0.73 24.71
N VAL A 314 -8.41 -0.39 23.97
CA VAL A 314 -7.42 -0.84 22.99
C VAL A 314 -8.14 -1.21 21.70
N SER A 315 -7.65 -0.71 20.56
CA SER A 315 -8.12 -1.07 19.22
C SER A 315 -7.03 -1.87 18.51
N TYR A 316 -7.27 -3.17 18.38
CA TYR A 316 -6.43 -4.10 17.62
C TYR A 316 -7.27 -5.27 17.12
N ALA A 317 -7.28 -5.50 15.81
CA ALA A 317 -8.13 -6.51 15.17
C ALA A 317 -7.77 -7.97 15.54
N GLY A 318 -6.62 -8.20 16.17
CA GLY A 318 -6.19 -9.50 16.70
C GLY A 318 -6.77 -9.86 18.08
N LEU A 319 -7.47 -8.96 18.75
CA LEU A 319 -8.18 -9.25 20.01
C LEU A 319 -9.54 -9.88 19.71
N GLU A 320 -9.92 -10.92 20.45
CA GLU A 320 -11.16 -11.68 20.23
C GLU A 320 -12.45 -10.85 20.33
N ASP A 321 -12.44 -9.79 21.12
CA ASP A 321 -13.57 -8.86 21.27
C ASP A 321 -13.56 -7.72 20.25
N SER A 322 -12.59 -7.68 19.35
CA SER A 322 -12.58 -6.71 18.25
C SER A 322 -13.73 -6.99 17.26
N PRO A 323 -14.47 -5.98 16.80
CA PRO A 323 -15.47 -6.15 15.77
C PRO A 323 -14.88 -6.66 14.44
N TYR A 324 -13.58 -6.52 14.24
CA TYR A 324 -12.87 -6.95 13.04
C TYR A 324 -12.15 -8.30 13.19
N TYR A 325 -12.25 -8.97 14.36
CA TYR A 325 -11.56 -10.23 14.63
C TYR A 325 -11.86 -11.32 13.59
N ALA A 326 -13.14 -11.50 13.25
CA ALA A 326 -13.54 -12.50 12.26
C ALA A 326 -12.95 -12.24 10.86
N LEU A 327 -12.87 -10.95 10.44
CA LEU A 327 -12.25 -10.56 9.18
C LEU A 327 -10.72 -10.72 9.23
N ALA A 328 -10.08 -10.43 10.36
CA ALA A 328 -8.67 -10.68 10.58
C ALA A 328 -8.34 -12.17 10.46
N GLN A 329 -9.17 -13.04 11.04
CA GLN A 329 -9.04 -14.50 10.87
C GLN A 329 -9.19 -14.91 9.40
N LYS A 330 -10.23 -14.42 8.71
CA LYS A 330 -10.54 -14.76 7.32
C LYS A 330 -9.44 -14.37 6.35
N TYR A 331 -8.92 -13.15 6.47
CA TYR A 331 -8.01 -12.57 5.46
C TYR A 331 -6.53 -12.64 5.81
N MET A 332 -6.19 -12.75 7.08
CA MET A 332 -4.82 -12.60 7.60
C MET A 332 -4.41 -13.74 8.57
N GLY A 333 -5.22 -14.78 8.67
CA GLY A 333 -4.93 -15.91 9.59
C GLY A 333 -4.80 -15.49 11.06
N GLY A 334 -5.52 -14.41 11.45
CA GLY A 334 -5.49 -13.88 12.83
C GLY A 334 -4.29 -12.99 13.15
N LYS A 335 -3.51 -12.57 12.15
CA LYS A 335 -2.31 -11.74 12.29
C LYS A 335 -2.51 -10.37 11.62
N PRO A 336 -3.34 -9.46 12.17
CA PRO A 336 -3.72 -8.20 11.52
C PRO A 336 -2.66 -7.11 11.68
N SER A 337 -1.42 -7.34 11.20
CA SER A 337 -0.31 -6.39 11.28
C SER A 337 0.18 -6.10 12.72
N ALA A 338 1.01 -5.08 12.88
CA ALA A 338 1.55 -4.65 14.17
C ALA A 338 1.23 -3.18 14.49
N ILE A 339 0.15 -2.67 13.91
CA ILE A 339 -0.38 -1.35 14.25
C ILE A 339 -1.55 -1.54 15.19
N LEU A 340 -1.50 -0.86 16.32
CA LEU A 340 -2.59 -0.80 17.27
C LEU A 340 -2.73 0.63 17.83
N SER A 341 -3.90 0.94 18.32
CA SER A 341 -4.18 2.20 19.03
C SER A 341 -4.79 1.90 20.39
N PHE A 342 -4.53 2.78 21.36
CA PHE A 342 -5.15 2.70 22.67
C PHE A 342 -5.34 4.10 23.27
N GLY A 343 -6.23 4.20 24.25
CA GLY A 343 -6.52 5.44 24.96
C GLY A 343 -6.15 5.36 26.43
N LEU A 344 -5.64 6.48 26.97
CA LEU A 344 -5.34 6.64 28.38
C LEU A 344 -6.54 7.24 29.14
N LYS A 345 -6.75 6.82 30.41
CA LYS A 345 -7.89 7.27 31.22
C LYS A 345 -7.88 8.76 31.53
N ASP A 346 -6.69 9.34 31.68
CA ASP A 346 -6.53 10.74 32.09
C ASP A 346 -6.38 11.71 30.89
N GLY A 347 -6.86 11.29 29.70
CA GLY A 347 -7.05 12.16 28.53
C GLY A 347 -5.76 12.62 27.86
N TYR A 348 -5.82 13.79 27.23
CA TYR A 348 -4.75 14.37 26.41
C TYR A 348 -3.41 14.49 27.13
N GLU A 349 -3.40 15.05 28.35
CA GLU A 349 -2.18 15.29 29.10
C GLU A 349 -1.47 13.99 29.52
N ALA A 350 -2.23 12.92 29.83
CA ALA A 350 -1.66 11.61 30.07
C ALA A 350 -1.04 11.03 28.78
N GLY A 351 -1.68 11.26 27.64
CA GLY A 351 -1.12 10.90 26.31
C GLY A 351 0.23 11.57 26.06
N VAL A 352 0.34 12.85 26.35
CA VAL A 352 1.60 13.61 26.19
C VAL A 352 2.68 13.08 27.15
N ARG A 353 2.38 12.94 28.45
CA ARG A 353 3.36 12.41 29.43
C ARG A 353 3.85 11.01 29.05
N PHE A 354 2.94 10.11 28.73
CA PHE A 354 3.28 8.76 28.24
C PHE A 354 4.21 8.82 27.02
N TYR A 355 3.82 9.59 26.00
CA TYR A 355 4.57 9.73 24.75
C TYR A 355 5.98 10.27 24.98
N ASP A 356 6.13 11.26 25.85
CA ASP A 356 7.42 11.89 26.17
C ASP A 356 8.33 10.98 27.00
N ALA A 357 7.76 10.08 27.81
CA ALA A 357 8.49 9.16 28.67
C ALA A 357 9.05 7.91 27.94
N LEU A 358 8.58 7.62 26.72
CA LEU A 358 9.05 6.46 25.93
C LEU A 358 10.57 6.54 25.64
N GLN A 359 11.27 5.43 25.86
CA GLN A 359 12.74 5.31 25.69
C GLN A 359 13.11 4.44 24.47
N ILE A 360 12.46 3.29 24.29
CA ILE A 360 12.68 2.37 23.15
C ILE A 360 11.86 2.82 21.96
N PHE A 361 10.56 3.03 22.15
CA PHE A 361 9.68 3.51 21.08
C PHE A 361 10.16 4.87 20.56
N LYS A 362 10.38 4.95 19.25
CA LYS A 362 10.76 6.22 18.60
C LYS A 362 9.53 7.08 18.33
N ARG A 363 9.57 8.31 18.77
CA ARG A 363 8.51 9.32 18.62
C ARG A 363 8.58 9.96 17.24
N LEU A 364 7.77 9.46 16.30
CA LEU A 364 7.78 9.94 14.92
C LEU A 364 6.53 9.49 14.15
N VAL A 365 6.36 10.03 12.96
CA VAL A 365 5.26 9.71 12.06
C VAL A 365 5.72 8.72 10.99
N ASN A 366 5.79 7.45 11.35
CA ASN A 366 6.02 6.34 10.43
C ASN A 366 5.34 5.08 10.98
N ILE A 367 5.39 3.98 10.21
CA ILE A 367 4.92 2.65 10.58
C ILE A 367 5.79 1.61 9.87
N GLY A 368 5.78 0.36 10.36
CA GLY A 368 6.36 -0.77 9.65
C GLY A 368 7.89 -0.81 9.62
N ASP A 369 8.54 -0.09 10.55
CA ASP A 369 9.98 -0.20 10.81
C ASP A 369 10.28 -1.39 11.74
N ALA A 370 11.46 -1.97 11.62
CA ALA A 370 11.96 -2.97 12.57
C ALA A 370 11.99 -2.44 14.02
N LYS A 371 12.12 -1.13 14.20
CA LYS A 371 12.03 -0.45 15.48
C LYS A 371 10.58 -0.16 15.86
N SER A 372 10.27 -0.26 17.13
CA SER A 372 8.99 0.19 17.70
C SER A 372 8.84 1.71 17.59
N LEU A 373 7.68 2.16 17.09
CA LEU A 373 7.36 3.56 16.84
C LEU A 373 6.07 3.95 17.55
N ALA A 374 6.01 5.17 18.05
CA ALA A 374 4.82 5.74 18.66
C ALA A 374 4.43 7.08 18.03
N CYS A 375 3.14 7.36 18.02
CA CYS A 375 2.56 8.63 17.62
C CYS A 375 1.42 8.99 18.57
N HIS A 376 1.38 10.25 19.04
CA HIS A 376 0.21 10.82 19.70
C HIS A 376 -0.48 11.73 18.67
N PRO A 377 -1.49 11.26 17.93
CA PRO A 377 -2.04 11.98 16.78
C PRO A 377 -2.57 13.36 17.11
N ALA A 378 -3.26 13.53 18.23
CA ALA A 378 -3.85 14.79 18.66
C ALA A 378 -2.81 15.91 18.85
N SER A 379 -1.61 15.59 19.36
CA SER A 379 -0.54 16.60 19.57
C SER A 379 0.40 16.76 18.38
N THR A 380 0.34 15.87 17.37
CA THR A 380 1.29 15.84 16.25
C THR A 380 0.60 15.96 14.89
N THR A 381 0.15 14.86 14.32
CA THR A 381 -0.35 14.79 12.93
C THR A 381 -1.67 15.53 12.70
N HIS A 382 -2.50 15.68 13.74
CA HIS A 382 -3.82 16.29 13.67
C HIS A 382 -3.93 17.58 14.51
N ARG A 383 -2.80 18.10 15.00
CA ARG A 383 -2.77 19.28 15.88
C ARG A 383 -3.43 20.53 15.27
N GLN A 384 -3.44 20.65 13.95
CA GLN A 384 -4.02 21.81 13.25
C GLN A 384 -5.54 21.71 13.08
N MET A 385 -6.12 20.53 13.35
CA MET A 385 -7.56 20.29 13.29
C MET A 385 -8.24 20.70 14.60
N SER A 386 -9.48 21.17 14.52
CA SER A 386 -10.33 21.32 15.68
C SER A 386 -10.65 19.97 16.31
N GLU A 387 -11.09 19.94 17.58
CA GLU A 387 -11.49 18.68 18.26
C GLU A 387 -12.60 17.93 17.50
N GLU A 388 -13.54 18.66 16.91
CA GLU A 388 -14.62 18.07 16.11
C GLU A 388 -14.09 17.40 14.84
N GLU A 389 -13.13 18.03 14.14
CA GLU A 389 -12.49 17.47 12.96
C GLU A 389 -11.61 16.27 13.32
N GLN A 390 -10.87 16.34 14.45
CA GLN A 390 -10.11 15.19 14.95
C GLN A 390 -11.02 14.01 15.24
N PHE A 391 -12.16 14.23 15.91
CA PHE A 391 -13.10 13.19 16.22
C PHE A 391 -13.71 12.55 14.94
N LYS A 392 -14.06 13.36 13.94
CA LYS A 392 -14.51 12.87 12.63
C LYS A 392 -13.44 12.04 11.90
N ALA A 393 -12.17 12.39 12.08
CA ALA A 393 -11.03 11.64 11.56
C ALA A 393 -10.69 10.37 12.40
N GLY A 394 -11.45 10.06 13.46
CA GLY A 394 -11.23 8.92 14.34
C GLY A 394 -10.09 9.12 15.34
N VAL A 395 -9.65 10.36 15.53
CA VAL A 395 -8.60 10.71 16.49
C VAL A 395 -9.24 11.22 17.77
N ARG A 396 -8.85 10.63 18.89
CA ARG A 396 -9.27 11.04 20.24
C ARG A 396 -8.12 11.70 20.96
N PRO A 397 -8.36 12.66 21.88
CA PRO A 397 -7.31 13.38 22.61
C PRO A 397 -6.34 12.47 23.37
N GLU A 398 -6.85 11.37 23.95
CA GLU A 398 -6.11 10.39 24.74
C GLU A 398 -5.43 9.28 23.90
N MET A 399 -5.58 9.31 22.58
CA MET A 399 -5.19 8.22 21.69
C MET A 399 -3.68 8.19 21.45
N ILE A 400 -3.08 7.04 21.69
CA ILE A 400 -1.73 6.70 21.24
C ILE A 400 -1.83 5.64 20.13
N ARG A 401 -1.10 5.82 19.04
CA ARG A 401 -0.90 4.79 18.01
C ARG A 401 0.50 4.21 18.14
N LEU A 402 0.61 2.91 18.21
CA LEU A 402 1.87 2.16 18.18
C LEU A 402 2.03 1.43 16.85
N SER A 403 3.26 1.39 16.34
CA SER A 403 3.74 0.45 15.33
C SER A 403 4.80 -0.40 16.02
N VAL A 404 4.41 -1.60 16.45
CA VAL A 404 5.25 -2.47 17.28
C VAL A 404 6.34 -3.10 16.43
N GLY A 405 7.58 -2.99 16.86
CA GLY A 405 8.77 -3.50 16.20
C GLY A 405 9.08 -4.97 16.49
N ILE A 406 10.31 -5.37 16.17
CA ILE A 406 10.77 -6.76 16.32
C ILE A 406 11.74 -6.95 17.49
N GLU A 407 11.87 -5.95 18.36
CA GLU A 407 12.67 -6.01 19.60
C GLU A 407 12.18 -7.13 20.52
N HIS A 408 12.95 -7.46 21.55
CA HIS A 408 12.52 -8.43 22.54
C HIS A 408 11.26 -7.94 23.27
N ILE A 409 10.27 -8.81 23.41
CA ILE A 409 8.95 -8.42 23.94
C ILE A 409 9.04 -7.86 25.37
N ASP A 410 9.92 -8.43 26.22
CA ASP A 410 10.04 -7.96 27.61
C ASP A 410 10.57 -6.53 27.67
N ASP A 411 11.48 -6.14 26.77
CA ASP A 411 11.99 -4.78 26.67
C ASP A 411 10.89 -3.80 26.20
N ILE A 412 10.08 -4.22 25.21
CA ILE A 412 8.92 -3.46 24.73
C ILE A 412 7.94 -3.23 25.88
N LEU A 413 7.58 -4.28 26.64
CA LEU A 413 6.62 -4.18 27.74
C LEU A 413 7.18 -3.35 28.90
N ALA A 414 8.47 -3.45 29.20
CA ALA A 414 9.12 -2.65 30.22
C ALA A 414 9.12 -1.15 29.87
N ASP A 415 9.34 -0.81 28.59
CA ASP A 415 9.27 0.59 28.12
C ASP A 415 7.84 1.15 28.23
N LEU A 416 6.83 0.35 27.86
CA LEU A 416 5.43 0.75 28.00
C LEU A 416 5.04 0.93 29.48
N GLU A 417 5.44 0.00 30.36
CA GLU A 417 5.14 0.07 31.80
C GLU A 417 5.73 1.31 32.46
N GLN A 418 7.03 1.60 32.21
CA GLN A 418 7.65 2.80 32.78
C GLN A 418 7.01 4.10 32.25
N ALA A 419 6.65 4.13 30.94
CA ALA A 419 6.00 5.31 30.33
C ALA A 419 4.55 5.49 30.83
N LEU A 420 3.82 4.41 31.08
CA LEU A 420 2.48 4.47 31.68
C LEU A 420 2.52 4.99 33.13
N ASN A 421 3.64 4.85 33.83
CA ASN A 421 3.82 5.30 35.22
C ASN A 421 4.45 6.70 35.34
N ALA A 422 4.74 7.37 34.24
CA ALA A 422 5.31 8.73 34.22
C ALA A 422 4.31 9.84 34.60
#